data_1742dfcc0b4db1411ec829493d5332d3
#
_entry.id   1742dfcc0b4db1411ec829493d5332d3
#
_cell.length_a   1.000
_cell.length_b   1.000
_cell.length_c   1.000
_cell.angle_alpha   90.00
_cell.angle_beta   90.00
_cell.angle_gamma   90.00
#
_symmetry.space_group_name_H-M   'P 1'
#
loop_
_entity.id
_entity.type
_entity.pdbx_description
1 polymer ?
#
loop_
_entity_poly.entity_id
_entity_poly.type
_entity_poly.pdbx_seq_one_letter_code
_entity_poly.pdbx_strand_id
1 'polypeptide(L)'
;LPILMIYFQGFGITHGQCLKIYKRFGPNAKEIVQKDPYILCREIKGIGFATADRIGSMIGINRESDSRIKSGIDFVINRFCAAGNTYMPKNKVIEETKELLLVKEELIEGNIYNAFLEKKLIVQKINDIECVFIPIFYYSELGITERIARLSIQNYQTINTDIEFEISLFEKKSGINFADSQKEAIIGAFTDGIEIITGGPGTG
;
A
#
# COMPACT_ATOMS: atom_id res chain seq x y z
N LEU A 1 -14.60 -31.89 -1.10
CA LEU A 1 -15.06 -30.52 -1.47
C LEU A 1 -16.47 -30.19 -0.92
N PRO A 2 -17.54 -31.02 -1.10
CA PRO A 2 -18.89 -30.67 -0.61
C PRO A 2 -18.95 -30.40 0.91
N ILE A 3 -18.31 -31.22 1.72
CA ILE A 3 -18.27 -31.06 3.18
C ILE A 3 -17.59 -29.74 3.60
N LEU A 4 -16.51 -29.35 2.94
CA LEU A 4 -15.85 -28.07 3.17
C LEU A 4 -16.71 -26.88 2.79
N MET A 5 -17.49 -27.03 1.70
CA MET A 5 -18.40 -25.98 1.26
C MET A 5 -19.50 -25.74 2.29
N ILE A 6 -20.14 -26.80 2.80
CA ILE A 6 -21.16 -26.71 3.85
C ILE A 6 -20.56 -26.05 5.10
N TYR A 7 -19.35 -26.47 5.50
CA TYR A 7 -18.66 -25.89 6.65
C TYR A 7 -18.45 -24.38 6.50
N PHE A 8 -17.84 -23.93 5.39
CA PHE A 8 -17.55 -22.53 5.17
C PHE A 8 -18.77 -21.66 4.88
N GLN A 9 -19.81 -22.23 4.23
CA GLN A 9 -21.09 -21.55 4.02
C GLN A 9 -21.78 -21.24 5.35
N GLY A 10 -21.62 -22.08 6.37
CA GLY A 10 -22.09 -21.81 7.74
C GLY A 10 -21.52 -20.52 8.35
N PHE A 11 -20.38 -20.08 7.88
CA PHE A 11 -19.76 -18.79 8.25
C PHE A 11 -20.09 -17.65 7.27
N GLY A 12 -21.02 -17.86 6.31
CA GLY A 12 -21.37 -16.86 5.31
C GLY A 12 -20.31 -16.65 4.22
N ILE A 13 -19.41 -17.61 4.02
CA ILE A 13 -18.45 -17.63 2.91
C ILE A 13 -19.20 -18.04 1.63
N THR A 14 -19.02 -17.28 0.57
CA THR A 14 -19.69 -17.56 -0.72
C THR A 14 -19.09 -18.78 -1.41
N HIS A 15 -19.83 -19.38 -2.33
CA HIS A 15 -19.36 -20.52 -3.12
C HIS A 15 -18.02 -20.24 -3.82
N GLY A 16 -17.89 -19.08 -4.46
CA GLY A 16 -16.65 -18.69 -5.14
C GLY A 16 -15.45 -18.52 -4.18
N GLN A 17 -15.69 -18.03 -2.96
CA GLN A 17 -14.67 -17.95 -1.91
C GLN A 17 -14.30 -19.35 -1.40
N CYS A 18 -15.26 -20.26 -1.22
CA CYS A 18 -14.99 -21.65 -0.85
C CYS A 18 -14.08 -22.36 -1.86
N LEU A 19 -14.30 -22.13 -3.15
CA LEU A 19 -13.46 -22.69 -4.21
C LEU A 19 -12.02 -22.14 -4.13
N LYS A 20 -11.85 -20.85 -3.87
CA LYS A 20 -10.52 -20.23 -3.66
C LYS A 20 -9.82 -20.82 -2.43
N ILE A 21 -10.54 -20.97 -1.31
CA ILE A 21 -10.04 -21.60 -0.09
C ILE A 21 -9.58 -23.01 -0.36
N TYR A 22 -10.39 -23.83 -1.03
CA TYR A 22 -10.03 -25.20 -1.39
C TYR A 22 -8.83 -25.25 -2.34
N LYS A 23 -8.79 -24.37 -3.34
CA LYS A 23 -7.66 -24.28 -4.28
C LYS A 23 -6.36 -23.94 -3.56
N ARG A 24 -6.40 -23.10 -2.51
CA ARG A 24 -5.21 -22.66 -1.77
C ARG A 24 -4.75 -23.68 -0.72
N PHE A 25 -5.67 -24.25 0.03
CA PHE A 25 -5.37 -25.06 1.22
C PHE A 25 -5.72 -26.56 1.07
N GLY A 26 -6.43 -26.93 0.01
CA GLY A 26 -6.81 -28.33 -0.26
C GLY A 26 -7.77 -28.91 0.78
N PRO A 27 -7.69 -30.25 1.00
CA PRO A 27 -8.54 -30.94 1.95
C PRO A 27 -8.39 -30.46 3.40
N ASN A 28 -7.23 -29.96 3.77
CA ASN A 28 -6.88 -29.53 5.13
C ASN A 28 -7.36 -28.10 5.46
N ALA A 29 -8.09 -27.47 4.54
CA ALA A 29 -8.58 -26.08 4.68
C ALA A 29 -9.34 -25.85 5.99
N LYS A 30 -10.17 -26.82 6.42
CA LYS A 30 -10.91 -26.72 7.68
C LYS A 30 -9.99 -26.62 8.89
N GLU A 31 -9.01 -27.50 9.01
CA GLU A 31 -8.07 -27.55 10.13
C GLU A 31 -7.19 -26.30 10.17
N ILE A 32 -6.73 -25.84 9.00
CA ILE A 32 -5.92 -24.62 8.87
C ILE A 32 -6.71 -23.41 9.36
N VAL A 33 -7.96 -23.26 8.91
CA VAL A 33 -8.81 -22.12 9.31
C VAL A 33 -9.27 -22.21 10.76
N GLN A 34 -9.49 -23.40 11.28
CA GLN A 34 -9.79 -23.58 12.72
C GLN A 34 -8.61 -23.17 13.60
N LYS A 35 -7.38 -23.41 13.16
CA LYS A 35 -6.17 -23.01 13.88
C LYS A 35 -5.91 -21.51 13.78
N ASP A 36 -6.06 -20.93 12.59
CA ASP A 36 -5.87 -19.50 12.31
C ASP A 36 -6.84 -19.00 11.24
N PRO A 37 -8.01 -18.47 11.62
CA PRO A 37 -8.98 -17.95 10.66
C PRO A 37 -8.49 -16.73 9.88
N TYR A 38 -7.51 -15.99 10.44
CA TYR A 38 -6.97 -14.78 9.83
C TYR A 38 -6.09 -15.09 8.60
N ILE A 39 -5.69 -16.35 8.41
CA ILE A 39 -5.06 -16.78 7.17
C ILE A 39 -5.95 -16.51 5.94
N LEU A 40 -7.26 -16.49 6.13
CA LEU A 40 -8.21 -16.21 5.05
C LEU A 40 -8.08 -14.79 4.50
N CYS A 41 -7.93 -13.78 5.36
CA CYS A 41 -7.76 -12.41 4.89
C CYS A 41 -6.36 -12.14 4.32
N ARG A 42 -5.36 -12.92 4.72
CA ARG A 42 -3.99 -12.82 4.18
C ARG A 42 -3.82 -13.51 2.82
N GLU A 43 -4.49 -14.64 2.61
CA GLU A 43 -4.21 -15.54 1.48
C GLU A 43 -5.32 -15.60 0.43
N ILE A 44 -6.55 -15.17 0.75
CA ILE A 44 -7.71 -15.33 -0.13
C ILE A 44 -8.24 -13.97 -0.58
N LYS A 45 -7.97 -13.61 -1.82
CA LYS A 45 -8.49 -12.38 -2.41
C LYS A 45 -10.01 -12.33 -2.36
N GLY A 46 -10.55 -11.33 -1.69
CA GLY A 46 -11.99 -11.10 -1.52
C GLY A 46 -12.54 -11.58 -0.16
N ILE A 47 -11.67 -12.03 0.75
CA ILE A 47 -12.00 -12.22 2.17
C ILE A 47 -11.22 -11.18 2.96
N GLY A 48 -11.91 -10.22 3.56
CA GLY A 48 -11.31 -9.17 4.38
C GLY A 48 -11.22 -9.53 5.85
N PHE A 49 -10.53 -8.67 6.63
CA PHE A 49 -10.35 -8.83 8.07
C PHE A 49 -11.69 -9.05 8.81
N ALA A 50 -12.71 -8.23 8.55
CA ALA A 50 -14.00 -8.34 9.22
C ALA A 50 -14.66 -9.73 9.07
N THR A 51 -14.51 -10.36 7.91
CA THR A 51 -15.01 -11.71 7.68
C THR A 51 -14.19 -12.75 8.45
N ALA A 52 -12.88 -12.63 8.45
CA ALA A 52 -11.97 -13.50 9.19
C ALA A 52 -12.19 -13.36 10.71
N ASP A 53 -12.37 -12.15 11.22
CA ASP A 53 -12.63 -11.88 12.65
C ASP A 53 -13.96 -12.42 13.12
N ARG A 54 -15.00 -12.33 12.28
CA ARG A 54 -16.29 -12.97 12.55
C ARG A 54 -16.16 -14.49 12.63
N ILE A 55 -15.45 -15.11 11.70
CA ILE A 55 -15.18 -16.55 11.75
C ILE A 55 -14.41 -16.91 13.03
N GLY A 56 -13.34 -16.16 13.31
CA GLY A 56 -12.57 -16.35 14.53
C GLY A 56 -13.40 -16.32 15.81
N SER A 57 -14.31 -15.34 15.90
CA SER A 57 -15.25 -15.23 17.02
C SER A 57 -16.20 -16.43 17.11
N MET A 58 -16.74 -16.91 15.97
CA MET A 58 -17.67 -18.05 15.94
C MET A 58 -17.01 -19.38 16.32
N ILE A 59 -15.70 -19.55 16.01
CA ILE A 59 -14.95 -20.76 16.38
C ILE A 59 -14.23 -20.65 17.72
N GLY A 60 -14.40 -19.52 18.44
CA GLY A 60 -13.89 -19.35 19.79
C GLY A 60 -12.40 -18.97 19.87
N ILE A 61 -11.85 -18.30 18.86
CA ILE A 61 -10.46 -17.75 18.92
C ILE A 61 -10.40 -16.69 20.02
N ASN A 62 -9.32 -16.75 20.80
CA ASN A 62 -9.06 -15.75 21.84
C ASN A 62 -8.97 -14.35 21.21
N ARG A 63 -9.69 -13.39 21.78
CA ARG A 63 -9.73 -12.00 21.33
C ARG A 63 -8.37 -11.29 21.38
N GLU A 64 -7.49 -11.74 22.27
CA GLU A 64 -6.13 -11.23 22.45
C GLU A 64 -5.08 -12.09 21.73
N SER A 65 -5.47 -12.98 20.82
CA SER A 65 -4.52 -13.79 20.07
C SER A 65 -3.63 -12.95 19.15
N ASP A 66 -2.35 -13.27 19.09
CA ASP A 66 -1.37 -12.59 18.23
C ASP A 66 -1.79 -12.56 16.76
N SER A 67 -2.38 -13.65 16.27
CA SER A 67 -2.85 -13.76 14.90
C SER A 67 -3.97 -12.75 14.60
N ARG A 68 -4.89 -12.53 15.54
CA ARG A 68 -5.92 -11.51 15.46
C ARG A 68 -5.33 -10.10 15.45
N ILE A 69 -4.45 -9.82 16.42
CA ILE A 69 -3.87 -8.49 16.59
C ILE A 69 -3.00 -8.13 15.37
N LYS A 70 -2.12 -9.03 14.92
CA LYS A 70 -1.31 -8.84 13.71
C LYS A 70 -2.19 -8.55 12.49
N SER A 71 -3.26 -9.30 12.29
CA SER A 71 -4.16 -9.10 11.15
C SER A 71 -4.99 -7.81 11.27
N GLY A 72 -5.31 -7.36 12.46
CA GLY A 72 -5.94 -6.07 12.73
C GLY A 72 -5.00 -4.90 12.41
N ILE A 73 -3.75 -4.99 12.85
CA ILE A 73 -2.70 -4.00 12.52
C ILE A 73 -2.52 -3.91 11.00
N ASP A 74 -2.37 -5.04 10.32
CA ASP A 74 -2.25 -5.09 8.86
C ASP A 74 -3.45 -4.45 8.17
N PHE A 75 -4.66 -4.72 8.66
CA PHE A 75 -5.88 -4.13 8.12
C PHE A 75 -5.91 -2.61 8.26
N VAL A 76 -5.57 -2.09 9.44
CA VAL A 76 -5.55 -0.64 9.74
C VAL A 76 -4.53 0.06 8.83
N ILE A 77 -3.31 -0.44 8.76
CA ILE A 77 -2.25 0.17 7.94
C ILE A 77 -2.62 0.11 6.44
N ASN A 78 -3.09 -1.05 5.96
CA ASN A 78 -3.49 -1.19 4.55
C ASN A 78 -4.65 -0.26 4.17
N ARG A 79 -5.65 -0.09 5.06
CA ARG A 79 -6.74 0.86 4.86
C ARG A 79 -6.24 2.30 4.76
N PHE A 80 -5.30 2.68 5.61
CA PHE A 80 -4.68 4.00 5.59
C PHE A 80 -3.86 4.21 4.31
N CYS A 81 -3.10 3.21 3.88
CA CYS A 81 -2.33 3.25 2.63
C CYS A 81 -3.23 3.30 1.39
N ALA A 82 -4.39 2.63 1.40
CA ALA A 82 -5.36 2.68 0.31
C ALA A 82 -5.95 4.10 0.08
N ALA A 83 -5.87 4.98 1.08
CA ALA A 83 -6.22 6.39 0.96
C ALA A 83 -5.10 7.28 0.36
N GLY A 84 -4.03 6.67 -0.19
CA GLY A 84 -2.93 7.38 -0.85
C GLY A 84 -1.72 7.68 0.05
N ASN A 85 -1.63 7.02 1.20
CA ASN A 85 -0.51 7.18 2.13
C ASN A 85 0.49 6.02 1.97
N THR A 86 1.75 6.26 2.29
CA THR A 86 2.82 5.25 2.23
C THR A 86 3.24 4.77 3.62
N TYR A 87 2.95 5.54 4.65
CA TYR A 87 3.19 5.21 6.05
C TYR A 87 2.08 5.75 6.96
N MET A 88 2.02 5.23 8.17
CA MET A 88 1.10 5.69 9.21
C MET A 88 1.87 5.98 10.51
N PRO A 89 1.61 7.10 11.21
CA PRO A 89 2.18 7.36 12.54
C PRO A 89 1.86 6.20 13.51
N LYS A 90 2.86 5.73 14.25
CA LYS A 90 2.74 4.56 15.13
C LYS A 90 1.65 4.71 16.18
N ASN A 91 1.55 5.89 16.80
CA ASN A 91 0.49 6.19 17.74
C ASN A 91 -0.91 6.02 17.13
N LYS A 92 -1.08 6.46 15.89
CA LYS A 92 -2.34 6.32 15.15
C LYS A 92 -2.63 4.86 14.79
N VAL A 93 -1.60 4.06 14.46
CA VAL A 93 -1.76 2.60 14.28
C VAL A 93 -2.29 1.98 15.55
N ILE A 94 -1.72 2.33 16.71
CA ILE A 94 -2.12 1.80 18.01
C ILE A 94 -3.57 2.21 18.31
N GLU A 95 -3.91 3.49 18.20
CA GLU A 95 -5.24 4.03 18.46
C GLU A 95 -6.32 3.34 17.62
N GLU A 96 -6.17 3.36 16.29
CA GLU A 96 -7.16 2.77 15.38
C GLU A 96 -7.26 1.23 15.53
N THR A 97 -6.14 0.55 15.85
CA THR A 97 -6.17 -0.89 16.12
C THR A 97 -6.87 -1.20 17.44
N LYS A 98 -6.64 -0.38 18.48
CA LYS A 98 -7.30 -0.50 19.77
C LYS A 98 -8.82 -0.33 19.65
N GLU A 99 -9.26 0.68 18.89
CA GLU A 99 -10.69 0.88 18.61
C GLU A 99 -11.30 -0.29 17.82
N LEU A 100 -10.57 -0.81 16.82
CA LEU A 100 -11.03 -1.93 15.99
C LEU A 100 -11.17 -3.22 16.78
N LEU A 101 -10.17 -3.55 17.60
CA LEU A 101 -10.06 -4.87 18.23
C LEU A 101 -10.56 -4.92 19.67
N LEU A 102 -10.68 -3.76 20.33
CA LEU A 102 -11.01 -3.63 21.77
C LEU A 102 -10.05 -4.42 22.67
N VAL A 103 -8.76 -4.32 22.41
CA VAL A 103 -7.68 -4.96 23.17
C VAL A 103 -6.79 -3.90 23.83
N LYS A 104 -5.95 -4.34 24.77
CA LYS A 104 -4.99 -3.46 25.44
C LYS A 104 -3.91 -2.97 24.50
N GLU A 105 -3.46 -1.76 24.71
CA GLU A 105 -2.45 -1.07 23.91
C GLU A 105 -1.10 -1.80 23.92
N GLU A 106 -0.70 -2.31 25.08
CA GLU A 106 0.56 -3.04 25.24
C GLU A 106 0.65 -4.28 24.34
N LEU A 107 -0.49 -4.94 24.09
CA LEU A 107 -0.55 -6.08 23.17
C LEU A 107 -0.34 -5.66 21.71
N ILE A 108 -0.86 -4.49 21.34
CA ILE A 108 -0.69 -3.93 19.98
C ILE A 108 0.77 -3.53 19.80
N GLU A 109 1.36 -2.80 20.75
CA GLU A 109 2.77 -2.39 20.70
C GLU A 109 3.71 -3.60 20.61
N GLY A 110 3.48 -4.64 21.42
CA GLY A 110 4.24 -5.88 21.38
C GLY A 110 4.16 -6.56 20.00
N ASN A 111 2.98 -6.56 19.37
CA ASN A 111 2.81 -7.14 18.05
C ASN A 111 3.44 -6.29 16.93
N ILE A 112 3.41 -4.94 17.03
CA ILE A 112 4.15 -4.05 16.12
C ILE A 112 5.65 -4.32 16.23
N TYR A 113 6.18 -4.41 17.47
CA TYR A 113 7.59 -4.71 17.71
C TYR A 113 8.01 -6.07 17.14
N ASN A 114 7.21 -7.11 17.36
CA ASN A 114 7.46 -8.43 16.79
C ASN A 114 7.43 -8.41 15.26
N ALA A 115 6.46 -7.70 14.66
CA ALA A 115 6.38 -7.55 13.21
C ALA A 115 7.59 -6.77 12.63
N PHE A 116 8.12 -5.80 13.37
CA PHE A 116 9.37 -5.11 13.03
C PHE A 116 10.57 -6.07 13.08
N LEU A 117 10.72 -6.88 14.13
CA LEU A 117 11.80 -7.88 14.22
C LEU A 117 11.72 -8.93 13.09
N GLU A 118 10.51 -9.33 12.71
CA GLU A 118 10.23 -10.26 11.62
C GLU A 118 10.38 -9.61 10.23
N LYS A 119 10.71 -8.31 10.16
CA LYS A 119 10.79 -7.51 8.91
C LYS A 119 9.48 -7.47 8.10
N LYS A 120 8.36 -7.69 8.75
CA LYS A 120 7.02 -7.58 8.17
C LYS A 120 6.51 -6.15 8.17
N LEU A 121 7.00 -5.34 9.11
CA LEU A 121 6.81 -3.89 9.16
C LEU A 121 8.16 -3.20 9.28
N ILE A 122 8.23 -1.96 8.83
CA ILE A 122 9.38 -1.09 9.04
C ILE A 122 8.93 0.07 9.93
N VAL A 123 9.71 0.35 10.96
CA VAL A 123 9.48 1.50 11.84
C VAL A 123 10.63 2.48 11.61
N GLN A 124 10.28 3.68 11.17
CA GLN A 124 11.23 4.76 10.87
C GLN A 124 10.79 6.05 11.54
N LYS A 125 11.75 6.83 12.03
CA LYS A 125 11.48 8.15 12.57
C LYS A 125 11.49 9.20 11.45
N ILE A 126 10.38 9.91 11.29
CA ILE A 126 10.21 11.01 10.33
C ILE A 126 9.81 12.25 11.11
N ASN A 127 10.62 13.32 11.03
CA ASN A 127 10.37 14.56 11.79
C ASN A 127 10.04 14.31 13.27
N ASP A 128 10.85 13.47 13.93
CA ASP A 128 10.71 13.05 15.32
C ASP A 128 9.50 12.19 15.67
N ILE A 129 8.70 11.77 14.69
CA ILE A 129 7.55 10.89 14.86
C ILE A 129 7.89 9.48 14.38
N GLU A 130 7.66 8.46 15.21
CA GLU A 130 7.75 7.06 14.78
C GLU A 130 6.63 6.74 13.78
N CYS A 131 7.00 6.30 12.60
CA CYS A 131 6.09 5.94 11.50
C CYS A 131 6.26 4.48 11.11
N VAL A 132 5.15 3.83 10.82
CA VAL A 132 5.10 2.41 10.45
C VAL A 132 4.81 2.33 8.95
N PHE A 133 5.64 1.56 8.25
CA PHE A 133 5.52 1.28 6.83
C PHE A 133 5.26 -0.20 6.58
N ILE A 134 4.49 -0.49 5.54
CA ILE A 134 4.56 -1.78 4.87
C ILE A 134 5.84 -1.79 4.03
N PRO A 135 6.67 -2.86 4.06
CA PRO A 135 7.98 -2.87 3.40
C PRO A 135 7.97 -2.47 1.92
N ILE A 136 6.93 -2.86 1.17
CA ILE A 136 6.82 -2.51 -0.25
C ILE A 136 6.81 -0.99 -0.46
N PHE A 137 6.08 -0.22 0.37
CA PHE A 137 6.02 1.23 0.24
C PHE A 137 7.33 1.90 0.65
N TYR A 138 7.93 1.44 1.77
CA TYR A 138 9.23 1.95 2.22
C TYR A 138 10.31 1.82 1.15
N TYR A 139 10.48 0.60 0.62
CA TYR A 139 11.51 0.37 -0.40
C TYR A 139 11.17 1.03 -1.74
N SER A 140 9.90 1.22 -2.07
CA SER A 140 9.50 1.98 -3.26
C SER A 140 9.87 3.45 -3.13
N GLU A 141 9.59 4.11 -2.01
CA GLU A 141 10.00 5.50 -1.76
C GLU A 141 11.52 5.65 -1.78
N LEU A 142 12.24 4.76 -1.11
CA LEU A 142 13.70 4.78 -1.12
C LEU A 142 14.26 4.64 -2.54
N GLY A 143 13.75 3.67 -3.30
CA GLY A 143 14.19 3.44 -4.69
C GLY A 143 13.84 4.60 -5.64
N ILE A 144 12.70 5.27 -5.43
CA ILE A 144 12.33 6.47 -6.18
C ILE A 144 13.29 7.61 -5.83
N THR A 145 13.53 7.84 -4.53
CA THR A 145 14.45 8.88 -4.05
C THR A 145 15.87 8.71 -4.62
N GLU A 146 16.41 7.49 -4.58
CA GLU A 146 17.72 7.19 -5.14
C GLU A 146 17.80 7.45 -6.65
N ARG A 147 16.74 7.09 -7.40
CA ARG A 147 16.68 7.31 -8.84
C ARG A 147 16.58 8.79 -9.18
N ILE A 148 15.71 9.53 -8.49
CA ILE A 148 15.57 10.98 -8.66
C ILE A 148 16.90 11.68 -8.35
N ALA A 149 17.52 11.36 -7.20
CA ALA A 149 18.82 11.92 -6.83
C ALA A 149 19.90 11.65 -7.90
N ARG A 150 19.93 10.42 -8.43
CA ARG A 150 20.87 10.06 -9.52
C ARG A 150 20.60 10.87 -10.79
N LEU A 151 19.34 11.00 -11.20
CA LEU A 151 18.96 11.80 -12.37
C LEU A 151 19.33 13.28 -12.17
N SER A 152 19.11 13.85 -10.99
CA SER A 152 19.38 15.27 -10.69
C SER A 152 20.85 15.64 -10.74
N ILE A 153 21.78 14.68 -10.51
CA ILE A 153 23.24 14.93 -10.53
C ILE A 153 23.93 14.44 -11.81
N GLN A 154 23.19 13.79 -12.71
CA GLN A 154 23.76 13.25 -13.94
C GLN A 154 24.05 14.39 -14.93
N ASN A 155 25.27 14.41 -15.49
CA ASN A 155 25.57 15.32 -16.58
C ASN A 155 24.92 14.82 -17.86
N TYR A 156 23.95 15.55 -18.36
CA TYR A 156 23.30 15.30 -19.64
C TYR A 156 24.05 16.04 -20.76
N GLN A 157 24.11 15.42 -21.95
CA GLN A 157 24.59 16.12 -23.13
C GLN A 157 23.56 17.19 -23.50
N THR A 158 23.97 18.46 -23.48
CA THR A 158 23.15 19.56 -23.94
C THR A 158 22.93 19.43 -25.44
N ILE A 159 21.69 19.52 -25.88
CA ILE A 159 21.35 19.58 -27.28
C ILE A 159 21.70 20.99 -27.77
N ASN A 160 22.65 21.07 -28.71
CA ASN A 160 23.13 22.35 -29.26
C ASN A 160 22.11 22.88 -30.31
N THR A 161 20.96 23.31 -29.82
CA THR A 161 19.84 23.86 -30.62
C THR A 161 19.29 25.09 -29.90
N ASP A 162 18.96 26.12 -30.65
CA ASP A 162 18.22 27.27 -30.14
C ASP A 162 16.75 26.88 -29.97
N ILE A 163 16.39 26.41 -28.77
CA ILE A 163 15.07 25.87 -28.45
C ILE A 163 14.01 26.95 -28.57
N GLU A 164 14.29 28.19 -28.18
CA GLU A 164 13.35 29.31 -28.29
C GLU A 164 13.01 29.61 -29.77
N PHE A 165 14.03 29.56 -30.63
CA PHE A 165 13.85 29.70 -32.05
C PHE A 165 12.98 28.58 -32.63
N GLU A 166 13.24 27.32 -32.25
CA GLU A 166 12.45 26.17 -32.73
C GLU A 166 10.99 26.25 -32.25
N ILE A 167 10.76 26.68 -31.00
CA ILE A 167 9.40 26.92 -30.48
C ILE A 167 8.71 27.96 -31.32
N SER A 168 9.35 29.10 -31.63
CA SER A 168 8.78 30.17 -32.41
C SER A 168 8.44 29.74 -33.86
N LEU A 169 9.30 28.88 -34.42
CA LEU A 169 9.09 28.31 -35.77
C LEU A 169 7.90 27.34 -35.78
N PHE A 170 7.77 26.53 -34.73
CA PHE A 170 6.64 25.61 -34.56
C PHE A 170 5.32 26.38 -34.41
N GLU A 171 5.28 27.41 -33.53
CA GLU A 171 4.12 28.28 -33.34
C GLU A 171 3.65 28.88 -34.67
N LYS A 172 4.58 29.39 -35.49
CA LYS A 172 4.26 29.95 -36.82
C LYS A 172 3.70 28.91 -37.80
N LYS A 173 4.25 27.68 -37.77
CA LYS A 173 3.82 26.61 -38.67
C LYS A 173 2.49 26.00 -38.31
N SER A 174 2.24 25.82 -36.99
CA SER A 174 1.07 25.13 -36.48
C SER A 174 -0.12 26.05 -36.20
N GLY A 175 0.12 27.37 -36.08
CA GLY A 175 -0.89 28.33 -35.65
C GLY A 175 -1.24 28.23 -34.17
N ILE A 176 -0.46 27.48 -33.37
CA ILE A 176 -0.62 27.33 -31.93
C ILE A 176 0.31 28.34 -31.27
N ASN A 177 -0.18 29.05 -30.24
CA ASN A 177 0.65 29.87 -29.35
C ASN A 177 0.73 29.21 -27.98
N PHE A 178 1.92 28.87 -27.58
CA PHE A 178 2.16 28.32 -26.23
C PHE A 178 2.13 29.41 -25.17
N ALA A 179 1.54 29.10 -24.00
CA ALA A 179 1.68 29.95 -22.81
C ALA A 179 3.12 29.88 -22.28
N ASP A 180 3.53 30.90 -21.51
CA ASP A 180 4.91 30.96 -20.99
C ASP A 180 5.30 29.72 -20.19
N SER A 181 4.41 29.21 -19.34
CA SER A 181 4.65 27.97 -18.58
C SER A 181 4.78 26.72 -19.45
N GLN A 182 4.11 26.68 -20.60
CA GLN A 182 4.27 25.60 -21.57
C GLN A 182 5.61 25.69 -22.31
N LYS A 183 6.09 26.92 -22.61
CA LYS A 183 7.43 27.15 -23.18
C LYS A 183 8.52 26.76 -22.18
N GLU A 184 8.37 27.15 -20.91
CA GLU A 184 9.27 26.73 -19.84
C GLU A 184 9.37 25.19 -19.72
N ALA A 185 8.25 24.49 -19.76
CA ALA A 185 8.22 23.02 -19.75
C ALA A 185 8.92 22.40 -20.97
N ILE A 186 8.75 22.99 -22.17
CA ILE A 186 9.45 22.54 -23.38
C ILE A 186 10.97 22.76 -23.23
N ILE A 187 11.38 23.93 -22.74
CA ILE A 187 12.80 24.25 -22.53
C ILE A 187 13.40 23.31 -21.48
N GLY A 188 12.72 23.11 -20.34
CA GLY A 188 13.15 22.22 -19.27
C GLY A 188 13.38 20.78 -19.75
N ALA A 189 12.54 20.26 -20.64
CA ALA A 189 12.72 18.94 -21.22
C ALA A 189 14.04 18.74 -22.00
N PHE A 190 14.67 19.82 -22.46
CA PHE A 190 15.96 19.80 -23.17
C PHE A 190 17.15 20.14 -22.28
N THR A 191 16.93 20.83 -21.16
CA THR A 191 18.00 21.37 -20.30
C THR A 191 18.15 20.57 -19.00
N ASP A 192 17.05 20.00 -18.49
CA ASP A 192 16.99 19.37 -17.17
C ASP A 192 17.04 17.85 -17.25
N GLY A 193 17.71 17.23 -16.30
CA GLY A 193 17.79 15.77 -16.21
C GLY A 193 16.50 15.12 -15.72
N ILE A 194 15.67 15.88 -15.01
CA ILE A 194 14.36 15.50 -14.53
C ILE A 194 13.48 16.75 -14.43
N GLU A 195 12.29 16.66 -14.92
CA GLU A 195 11.28 17.72 -14.85
C GLU A 195 9.94 17.14 -14.41
N ILE A 196 9.17 17.91 -13.64
CA ILE A 196 7.82 17.55 -13.22
C ILE A 196 6.85 18.59 -13.78
N ILE A 197 6.06 18.18 -14.77
CA ILE A 197 5.02 19.02 -15.38
C ILE A 197 3.68 18.67 -14.75
N THR A 198 3.01 19.65 -14.16
CA THR A 198 1.69 19.47 -13.54
C THR A 198 0.70 20.47 -14.09
N GLY A 199 -0.56 20.04 -14.22
CA GLY A 199 -1.64 20.91 -14.69
C GLY A 199 -3.01 20.33 -14.35
N GLY A 200 -4.03 21.19 -14.30
CA GLY A 200 -5.40 20.75 -14.15
C GLY A 200 -5.98 20.19 -15.47
N PRO A 201 -7.15 19.54 -15.45
CA PRO A 201 -7.81 19.09 -16.66
C PRO A 201 -8.06 20.27 -17.63
N GLY A 202 -7.61 20.14 -18.88
CA GLY A 202 -7.80 21.15 -19.93
C GLY A 202 -6.75 22.27 -19.97
N THR A 203 -5.63 22.13 -19.28
CA THR A 203 -4.53 23.13 -19.30
C THR A 203 -3.50 22.90 -20.41
N GLY A 204 -3.68 21.93 -21.26
CA GLY A 204 -2.80 21.60 -22.39
C GLY A 204 -2.05 20.32 -22.21
#